data_f8dbae7fdd396b20f3e0d453e348992a
#
_entry.id   f8dbae7fdd396b20f3e0d453e348992a
#
_cell.length_a   1.000
_cell.length_b   1.000
_cell.length_c   1.000
_cell.angle_alpha   90.00
_cell.angle_beta   90.00
_cell.angle_gamma   90.00
#
_symmetry.space_group_name_H-M   'P 1'
#
loop_
_entity.id
_entity.type
_entity.pdbx_description
1 polymer ?
#
loop_
_entity_poly.entity_id
_entity_poly.type
_entity_poly.pdbx_seq_one_letter_code
_entity_poly.pdbx_strand_id
1 'polypeptide(L)'
;MQWGEEVCIVSGDNRAWPEEPKTVIELWCRSRSGHSSMLLVNGLRPYVEISDPKSEGSSDEPESLSNASSVRGVQGEPESSGMKLSQDGVVRPHYRVYVRDTTKVRGVRKSLTEQGWRVTSADILFFQRLLLDLDLGPHIAMKGEVLWAGDRAPEEAKTPENTNREAAEKRIQAVGGSGIYPLDMVVSCDLSGLSRAEPFPAPFVTMSFDLETSITDNTILCAAAVVDRYGERKEYPITGAETEILEKLTEVVRTEDPDFITGYNIDNFDLPRMEERSEYIDTESEMDRSTLLGWGRVPINETETKRGWRKPGRIFPNREQNRTWTIKGRIPLDAWWQARQTLRPQRESLRYVSQLLWPDDEEMQKMDIDASKMDEELSLIHI
;
A
#
# COMPACT_ATOMS: atom_id res chain seq x y z
N MET A 1 -10.01 20.48 13.63
CA MET A 1 -9.11 21.55 13.15
C MET A 1 -8.87 21.38 11.67
N GLN A 2 -9.00 22.46 10.88
CA GLN A 2 -8.69 22.44 9.45
C GLN A 2 -7.17 22.56 9.27
N TRP A 3 -6.61 21.67 8.44
CA TRP A 3 -5.19 21.59 8.12
C TRP A 3 -5.02 21.58 6.61
N GLY A 4 -3.96 22.18 6.10
CA GLY A 4 -3.64 22.16 4.68
C GLY A 4 -2.14 22.05 4.45
N GLU A 5 -1.71 21.12 3.61
CA GLU A 5 -0.32 20.94 3.21
C GLU A 5 -0.18 20.26 1.84
N GLU A 6 1.04 20.26 1.30
CA GLU A 6 1.39 19.51 0.10
C GLU A 6 2.00 18.17 0.50
N VAL A 7 1.48 17.10 -0.11
CA VAL A 7 1.91 15.73 0.16
C VAL A 7 2.19 14.96 -1.13
N CYS A 8 3.07 13.97 -1.04
CA CYS A 8 3.27 12.96 -2.07
C CYS A 8 2.58 11.67 -1.65
N ILE A 9 1.78 11.09 -2.54
CA ILE A 9 1.08 9.82 -2.32
C ILE A 9 2.10 8.69 -2.42
N VAL A 10 2.26 7.92 -1.34
CA VAL A 10 3.08 6.71 -1.28
C VAL A 10 2.28 5.52 -1.79
N SER A 11 1.06 5.34 -1.29
CA SER A 11 0.19 4.21 -1.62
C SER A 11 -1.26 4.60 -1.46
N GLY A 12 -2.15 3.84 -2.08
CA GLY A 12 -3.58 4.06 -1.96
C GLY A 12 -4.37 2.75 -1.94
N ASP A 13 -5.49 2.77 -1.23
CA ASP A 13 -6.46 1.69 -1.18
C ASP A 13 -7.86 2.28 -1.00
N ASN A 14 -8.85 1.40 -0.91
CA ASN A 14 -10.22 1.80 -0.61
C ASN A 14 -10.87 0.83 0.36
N ARG A 15 -11.79 1.36 1.14
CA ARG A 15 -12.54 0.62 2.13
C ARG A 15 -14.04 0.86 1.94
N ALA A 16 -14.81 -0.23 1.84
CA ALA A 16 -16.27 -0.15 1.92
C ALA A 16 -16.68 0.09 3.38
N TRP A 17 -17.56 1.06 3.60
CA TRP A 17 -18.10 1.34 4.91
C TRP A 17 -19.35 0.47 5.14
N PRO A 18 -19.32 -0.45 6.13
CA PRO A 18 -20.40 -1.44 6.29
C PRO A 18 -21.76 -0.83 6.64
N GLU A 19 -21.78 0.25 7.41
CA GLU A 19 -23.00 0.88 7.95
C GLU A 19 -23.67 1.83 6.95
N GLU A 20 -22.90 2.35 6.00
CA GLU A 20 -23.41 3.20 4.94
C GLU A 20 -22.96 2.67 3.57
N PRO A 21 -23.78 2.88 2.50
CA PRO A 21 -23.38 2.48 1.15
C PRO A 21 -22.35 3.46 0.60
N LYS A 22 -21.19 3.52 1.22
CA LYS A 22 -20.09 4.42 0.89
C LYS A 22 -18.80 3.66 0.75
N THR A 23 -17.88 4.26 0.02
CA THR A 23 -16.49 3.83 -0.05
C THR A 23 -15.60 5.00 0.35
N VAL A 24 -14.71 4.75 1.29
CA VAL A 24 -13.67 5.69 1.72
C VAL A 24 -12.38 5.33 1.01
N ILE A 25 -11.68 6.31 0.48
CA ILE A 25 -10.36 6.12 -0.10
C ILE A 25 -9.32 6.43 0.97
N GLU A 26 -8.39 5.52 1.14
CA GLU A 26 -7.26 5.59 2.05
C GLU A 26 -6.01 5.93 1.23
N LEU A 27 -5.41 7.11 1.46
CA LEU A 27 -4.15 7.49 0.83
C LEU A 27 -3.07 7.65 1.91
N TRP A 28 -2.03 6.84 1.81
CA TRP A 28 -0.82 6.99 2.62
C TRP A 28 0.10 8.00 1.94
N CYS A 29 0.45 9.03 2.67
CA CYS A 29 1.16 10.17 2.12
C CYS A 29 2.39 10.53 2.94
N ARG A 30 3.38 11.16 2.28
CA ARG A 30 4.52 11.84 2.88
C ARG A 30 4.44 13.32 2.54
N SER A 31 4.44 14.19 3.57
CA SER A 31 4.40 15.63 3.37
C SER A 31 5.75 16.19 2.90
N ARG A 32 5.75 17.41 2.39
CA ARG A 32 6.96 18.14 2.03
C ARG A 32 7.90 18.32 3.24
N SER A 33 7.36 18.43 4.45
CA SER A 33 8.09 18.54 5.71
C SER A 33 8.51 17.20 6.33
N GLY A 34 8.15 16.08 5.71
CA GLY A 34 8.57 14.74 6.13
C GLY A 34 7.60 13.99 7.05
N HIS A 35 6.45 14.56 7.37
CA HIS A 35 5.45 13.86 8.18
C HIS A 35 4.70 12.81 7.36
N SER A 36 4.40 11.68 8.00
CA SER A 36 3.55 10.65 7.40
C SER A 36 2.08 10.90 7.75
N SER A 37 1.18 10.77 6.77
CA SER A 37 -0.24 11.01 6.98
C SER A 37 -1.11 9.99 6.26
N MET A 38 -2.26 9.67 6.88
CA MET A 38 -3.39 9.01 6.26
C MET A 38 -4.42 10.05 5.86
N LEU A 39 -4.76 10.09 4.58
CA LEU A 39 -5.92 10.85 4.11
C LEU A 39 -7.10 9.90 3.92
N LEU A 40 -8.18 10.14 4.65
CA LEU A 40 -9.45 9.48 4.48
C LEU A 40 -10.31 10.35 3.57
N VAL A 41 -10.37 9.99 2.29
CA VAL A 41 -11.07 10.79 1.28
C VAL A 41 -12.48 10.26 1.07
N ASN A 42 -13.46 11.13 1.28
CA ASN A 42 -14.87 10.87 1.15
C ASN A 42 -15.46 11.58 -0.08
N GLY A 43 -16.60 11.09 -0.56
CA GLY A 43 -17.40 11.76 -1.58
C GLY A 43 -17.28 11.17 -2.98
N LEU A 44 -16.27 10.36 -3.30
CA LEU A 44 -16.20 9.66 -4.58
C LEU A 44 -17.17 8.46 -4.56
N ARG A 45 -18.06 8.40 -5.56
CA ARG A 45 -18.99 7.29 -5.75
C ARG A 45 -18.38 6.26 -6.70
N PRO A 46 -18.33 4.97 -6.32
CA PRO A 46 -17.88 3.92 -7.25
C PRO A 46 -18.80 3.85 -8.47
N TYR A 47 -18.25 3.69 -9.65
CA TYR A 47 -19.01 3.51 -10.87
C TYR A 47 -18.32 2.58 -11.86
N VAL A 48 -19.07 2.07 -12.82
CA VAL A 48 -18.58 1.46 -14.04
C VAL A 48 -19.12 2.24 -15.23
N GLU A 49 -18.47 2.14 -16.36
CA GLU A 49 -18.93 2.76 -17.59
C GLU A 49 -19.49 1.70 -18.52
N ILE A 50 -20.62 2.00 -19.14
CA ILE A 50 -21.29 1.11 -20.09
C ILE A 50 -21.49 1.81 -21.44
N SER A 51 -21.48 1.02 -22.51
CA SER A 51 -21.90 1.43 -23.85
C SER A 51 -22.75 0.34 -24.46
N ASP A 52 -23.70 0.73 -25.33
CA ASP A 52 -24.49 -0.24 -26.10
C ASP A 52 -23.69 -0.71 -27.32
N PRO A 53 -23.29 -2.00 -27.40
CA PRO A 53 -22.55 -2.50 -28.55
C PRO A 53 -23.38 -2.54 -29.85
N LYS A 54 -24.70 -2.43 -29.74
CA LYS A 54 -25.63 -2.42 -30.90
C LYS A 54 -25.87 -1.01 -31.43
N SER A 55 -25.45 0.02 -30.70
CA SER A 55 -25.54 1.40 -31.14
C SER A 55 -24.61 1.62 -32.33
N GLU A 56 -25.17 2.05 -33.46
CA GLU A 56 -24.42 2.38 -34.69
C GLU A 56 -23.78 3.78 -34.66
N GLY A 57 -23.42 4.27 -33.48
CA GLY A 57 -22.86 5.61 -33.30
C GLY A 57 -23.93 6.70 -33.15
N SER A 58 -25.19 6.34 -32.93
CA SER A 58 -26.26 7.28 -32.59
C SER A 58 -25.88 8.03 -31.30
N SER A 59 -26.17 9.33 -31.27
CA SER A 59 -26.04 10.15 -30.08
C SER A 59 -27.26 10.02 -29.14
N ASP A 60 -28.28 9.28 -29.58
CA ASP A 60 -29.51 9.11 -28.82
C ASP A 60 -29.29 8.13 -27.65
N GLU A 61 -29.95 8.41 -26.56
CA GLU A 61 -29.91 7.57 -25.36
C GLU A 61 -30.58 6.22 -25.68
N PRO A 62 -29.92 5.08 -25.41
CA PRO A 62 -30.51 3.77 -25.64
C PRO A 62 -31.76 3.56 -24.79
N GLU A 63 -32.86 3.09 -25.37
CA GLU A 63 -34.07 2.76 -24.61
C GLU A 63 -33.82 1.74 -23.49
N SER A 64 -32.81 0.87 -23.66
CA SER A 64 -32.40 -0.13 -22.67
C SER A 64 -31.64 0.44 -21.47
N LEU A 65 -31.27 1.74 -21.49
CA LEU A 65 -30.46 2.37 -20.43
C LEU A 65 -31.16 2.32 -19.07
N SER A 66 -32.46 2.53 -19.03
CA SER A 66 -33.28 2.43 -17.81
C SER A 66 -33.21 1.03 -17.15
N ASN A 67 -32.97 -0.02 -17.94
CA ASN A 67 -32.83 -1.37 -17.39
C ASN A 67 -31.55 -1.54 -16.59
N ALA A 68 -30.52 -0.76 -16.85
CA ALA A 68 -29.26 -0.82 -16.10
C ALA A 68 -29.43 -0.39 -14.64
N SER A 69 -30.35 0.56 -14.35
CA SER A 69 -30.67 0.98 -12.98
C SER A 69 -31.34 -0.10 -12.14
N SER A 70 -32.01 -1.09 -12.79
CA SER A 70 -32.64 -2.21 -12.11
C SER A 70 -31.66 -3.28 -11.58
N VAL A 71 -30.38 -3.21 -11.95
CA VAL A 71 -29.35 -4.16 -11.53
C VAL A 71 -29.08 -4.02 -10.04
N ARG A 72 -29.11 -5.15 -9.32
CA ARG A 72 -28.84 -5.17 -7.88
C ARG A 72 -27.45 -4.63 -7.55
N GLY A 73 -27.40 -3.56 -6.79
CA GLY A 73 -26.15 -2.87 -6.38
C GLY A 73 -25.88 -1.59 -7.14
N VAL A 74 -26.69 -1.28 -8.16
CA VAL A 74 -26.68 0.02 -8.82
C VAL A 74 -27.41 1.04 -7.93
N GLN A 75 -26.98 2.31 -7.98
CA GLN A 75 -27.51 3.42 -7.21
C GLN A 75 -27.84 4.59 -8.10
N GLY A 76 -29.11 4.81 -8.33
CA GLY A 76 -29.62 5.89 -9.19
C GLY A 76 -29.66 5.49 -10.67
N GLU A 77 -30.01 6.46 -11.51
CA GLU A 77 -30.05 6.28 -12.96
C GLU A 77 -28.63 6.46 -13.55
N PRO A 78 -28.33 5.77 -14.67
CA PRO A 78 -27.10 6.00 -15.40
C PRO A 78 -26.99 7.44 -15.89
N GLU A 79 -25.80 8.00 -15.84
CA GLU A 79 -25.51 9.37 -16.26
C GLU A 79 -24.58 9.37 -17.47
N SER A 80 -24.80 10.27 -18.44
CA SER A 80 -23.84 10.42 -19.55
C SER A 80 -22.47 10.77 -19.02
N SER A 81 -21.44 9.98 -19.39
CA SER A 81 -20.08 10.27 -18.98
C SER A 81 -19.42 11.40 -19.78
N GLY A 82 -20.07 11.84 -20.86
CA GLY A 82 -19.46 12.74 -21.84
C GLY A 82 -18.35 12.09 -22.67
N MET A 83 -17.97 10.87 -22.35
CA MET A 83 -16.90 10.15 -23.03
C MET A 83 -17.45 9.43 -24.27
N LYS A 84 -16.69 9.48 -25.35
CA LYS A 84 -16.97 8.77 -26.60
C LYS A 84 -15.73 7.98 -26.97
N LEU A 85 -15.80 6.67 -26.93
CA LEU A 85 -14.68 5.79 -27.33
C LEU A 85 -14.97 5.10 -28.65
N SER A 86 -13.97 5.08 -29.52
CA SER A 86 -14.01 4.27 -30.73
C SER A 86 -13.69 2.83 -30.37
N GLN A 87 -14.62 1.94 -30.70
CA GLN A 87 -14.44 0.49 -30.58
C GLN A 87 -14.98 -0.14 -31.87
N ASP A 88 -14.18 -1.01 -32.48
CA ASP A 88 -14.54 -1.63 -33.76
C ASP A 88 -14.78 -0.58 -34.89
N GLY A 89 -14.11 0.57 -34.82
CA GLY A 89 -14.28 1.68 -35.76
C GLY A 89 -15.53 2.53 -35.55
N VAL A 90 -16.38 2.20 -34.58
CA VAL A 90 -17.61 2.95 -34.27
C VAL A 90 -17.43 3.71 -32.97
N VAL A 91 -17.71 5.02 -32.98
CA VAL A 91 -17.69 5.88 -31.81
C VAL A 91 -19.03 5.76 -31.07
N ARG A 92 -19.00 5.34 -29.81
CA ARG A 92 -20.19 5.13 -28.99
C ARG A 92 -20.18 6.01 -27.74
N PRO A 93 -21.36 6.56 -27.35
CA PRO A 93 -21.48 7.24 -26.08
C PRO A 93 -21.32 6.24 -24.92
N HIS A 94 -20.74 6.71 -23.82
CA HIS A 94 -20.60 5.96 -22.58
C HIS A 94 -21.43 6.59 -21.47
N TYR A 95 -21.94 5.73 -20.61
CA TYR A 95 -22.78 6.11 -19.47
C TYR A 95 -22.16 5.58 -18.18
N ARG A 96 -22.14 6.41 -17.14
CA ARG A 96 -21.71 6.03 -15.79
C ARG A 96 -22.87 5.38 -15.05
N VAL A 97 -22.64 4.18 -14.57
CA VAL A 97 -23.55 3.44 -13.69
C VAL A 97 -22.92 3.43 -12.30
N TYR A 98 -23.47 4.20 -11.40
CA TYR A 98 -22.98 4.28 -10.03
C TYR A 98 -23.32 3.02 -9.25
N VAL A 99 -22.38 2.59 -8.42
CA VAL A 99 -22.48 1.36 -7.64
C VAL A 99 -22.51 1.74 -6.16
N ARG A 100 -23.26 1.00 -5.37
CA ARG A 100 -23.45 1.26 -3.95
C ARG A 100 -22.13 1.39 -3.18
N ASP A 101 -21.23 0.45 -3.41
CA ASP A 101 -19.89 0.40 -2.85
C ASP A 101 -18.97 -0.47 -3.73
N THR A 102 -17.65 -0.39 -3.50
CA THR A 102 -16.66 -1.11 -4.31
C THR A 102 -16.81 -2.63 -4.27
N THR A 103 -17.40 -3.21 -3.22
CA THR A 103 -17.61 -4.68 -3.12
C THR A 103 -18.64 -5.19 -4.13
N LYS A 104 -19.52 -4.30 -4.62
CA LYS A 104 -20.59 -4.64 -5.57
C LYS A 104 -20.17 -4.54 -7.03
N VAL A 105 -19.07 -3.85 -7.33
CA VAL A 105 -18.60 -3.59 -8.71
C VAL A 105 -18.54 -4.88 -9.54
N ARG A 106 -17.95 -5.94 -9.02
CA ARG A 106 -17.83 -7.22 -9.72
C ARG A 106 -19.20 -7.84 -10.09
N GLY A 107 -20.14 -7.78 -9.15
CA GLY A 107 -21.50 -8.30 -9.38
C GLY A 107 -22.28 -7.47 -10.40
N VAL A 108 -22.21 -6.15 -10.27
CA VAL A 108 -22.84 -5.19 -11.20
C VAL A 108 -22.27 -5.36 -12.61
N ARG A 109 -20.93 -5.41 -12.76
CA ARG A 109 -20.28 -5.70 -14.05
C ARG A 109 -20.84 -6.95 -14.71
N LYS A 110 -20.93 -8.07 -13.95
CA LYS A 110 -21.44 -9.33 -14.46
C LYS A 110 -22.87 -9.19 -14.97
N SER A 111 -23.77 -8.63 -14.16
CA SER A 111 -25.18 -8.47 -14.51
C SER A 111 -25.42 -7.55 -15.69
N LEU A 112 -24.66 -6.44 -15.79
CA LEU A 112 -24.72 -5.54 -16.94
C LEU A 112 -24.24 -6.23 -18.23
N THR A 113 -23.18 -7.02 -18.14
CA THR A 113 -22.70 -7.83 -19.28
C THR A 113 -23.72 -8.85 -19.73
N GLU A 114 -24.43 -9.51 -18.80
CA GLU A 114 -25.51 -10.47 -19.10
C GLU A 114 -26.71 -9.77 -19.75
N GLN A 115 -26.97 -8.50 -19.47
CA GLN A 115 -27.97 -7.68 -20.17
C GLN A 115 -27.52 -7.22 -21.57
N GLY A 116 -26.28 -7.52 -21.97
CA GLY A 116 -25.74 -7.18 -23.27
C GLY A 116 -24.95 -5.87 -23.33
N TRP A 117 -24.75 -5.19 -22.19
CA TRP A 117 -23.91 -4.01 -22.14
C TRP A 117 -22.43 -4.33 -22.26
N ARG A 118 -21.68 -3.50 -22.96
CA ARG A 118 -20.23 -3.51 -22.87
C ARG A 118 -19.82 -2.70 -21.67
N VAL A 119 -19.18 -3.34 -20.68
CA VAL A 119 -18.75 -2.70 -19.45
C VAL A 119 -17.26 -2.42 -19.51
N THR A 120 -16.89 -1.19 -19.25
CA THR A 120 -15.49 -0.70 -19.22
C THR A 120 -15.18 -0.08 -17.86
N SER A 121 -13.92 0.16 -17.60
CA SER A 121 -13.43 0.85 -16.39
C SER A 121 -13.75 0.13 -15.07
N ALA A 122 -14.17 -1.13 -15.08
CA ALA A 122 -14.50 -1.90 -13.87
C ALA A 122 -13.29 -2.50 -13.16
N ASP A 123 -12.13 -2.47 -13.80
CA ASP A 123 -10.83 -3.02 -13.37
C ASP A 123 -9.85 -1.94 -12.90
N ILE A 124 -10.20 -0.67 -12.99
CA ILE A 124 -9.41 0.43 -12.43
C ILE A 124 -9.57 0.43 -10.91
N LEU A 125 -8.45 0.38 -10.20
CA LEU A 125 -8.45 0.50 -8.74
C LEU A 125 -9.12 1.81 -8.31
N PHE A 126 -9.96 1.75 -7.29
CA PHE A 126 -10.84 2.87 -6.96
C PHE A 126 -10.06 4.13 -6.51
N PHE A 127 -8.93 3.96 -5.81
CA PHE A 127 -8.08 5.10 -5.49
C PHE A 127 -7.39 5.71 -6.73
N GLN A 128 -7.05 4.89 -7.73
CA GLN A 128 -6.50 5.39 -9.00
C GLN A 128 -7.56 6.18 -9.78
N ARG A 129 -8.83 5.76 -9.67
CA ARG A 129 -9.94 6.49 -10.26
C ARG A 129 -10.09 7.90 -9.66
N LEU A 130 -9.88 8.05 -8.35
CA LEU A 130 -9.83 9.38 -7.73
C LEU A 130 -8.83 10.29 -8.43
N LEU A 131 -7.61 9.77 -8.68
CA LEU A 131 -6.56 10.55 -9.33
C LEU A 131 -6.94 10.92 -10.77
N LEU A 132 -7.53 9.99 -11.50
CA LEU A 132 -7.97 10.21 -12.88
C LEU A 132 -9.15 11.20 -12.97
N ASP A 133 -10.17 11.03 -12.11
CA ASP A 133 -11.39 11.85 -12.15
C ASP A 133 -11.14 13.29 -11.73
N LEU A 134 -10.16 13.52 -10.84
CA LEU A 134 -9.78 14.87 -10.38
C LEU A 134 -8.54 15.45 -11.08
N ASP A 135 -8.01 14.76 -12.11
CA ASP A 135 -6.75 15.12 -12.79
C ASP A 135 -5.60 15.37 -11.80
N LEU A 136 -5.45 14.49 -10.81
CA LEU A 136 -4.41 14.56 -9.80
C LEU A 136 -3.19 13.74 -10.22
N GLY A 137 -2.00 14.25 -9.87
CA GLY A 137 -0.75 13.51 -9.92
C GLY A 137 -0.42 12.85 -8.57
N PRO A 138 0.81 12.33 -8.41
CA PRO A 138 1.27 11.80 -7.13
C PRO A 138 1.47 12.90 -6.08
N HIS A 139 1.68 14.15 -6.49
CA HIS A 139 1.80 15.31 -5.60
C HIS A 139 0.48 16.06 -5.58
N ILE A 140 -0.07 16.21 -4.39
CA ILE A 140 -1.36 16.86 -4.16
C ILE A 140 -1.26 17.88 -3.04
N ALA A 141 -2.00 18.98 -3.18
CA ALA A 141 -2.32 19.85 -2.06
C ALA A 141 -3.62 19.35 -1.43
N MET A 142 -3.59 19.13 -0.13
CA MET A 142 -4.75 18.66 0.62
C MET A 142 -5.19 19.68 1.66
N LYS A 143 -6.49 19.75 1.87
CA LYS A 143 -7.12 20.51 2.97
C LYS A 143 -8.22 19.66 3.60
N GLY A 144 -8.10 19.42 4.90
CA GLY A 144 -9.03 18.56 5.60
C GLY A 144 -9.04 18.76 7.10
N GLU A 145 -9.82 17.96 7.79
CA GLU A 145 -9.92 17.98 9.25
C GLU A 145 -8.95 16.98 9.87
N VAL A 146 -8.06 17.43 10.78
CA VAL A 146 -7.18 16.54 11.53
C VAL A 146 -7.98 15.78 12.58
N LEU A 147 -8.06 14.48 12.41
CA LEU A 147 -8.76 13.57 13.32
C LEU A 147 -7.84 13.00 14.39
N TRP A 148 -6.57 12.74 14.02
CA TRP A 148 -5.50 12.27 14.90
C TRP A 148 -4.21 13.02 14.61
N ALA A 149 -3.50 13.42 15.66
CA ALA A 149 -2.15 13.95 15.61
C ALA A 149 -1.29 13.24 16.67
N GLY A 150 -0.34 12.44 16.21
CA GLY A 150 0.62 11.72 17.05
C GLY A 150 1.77 12.61 17.54
N ASP A 151 2.73 12.02 18.22
CA ASP A 151 3.84 12.75 18.83
C ASP A 151 4.69 13.51 17.82
N ARG A 152 4.89 12.93 16.62
CA ARG A 152 5.70 13.53 15.54
C ARG A 152 4.91 14.47 14.61
N ALA A 153 3.60 14.62 14.83
CA ALA A 153 2.80 15.58 14.07
C ALA A 153 3.26 17.03 14.36
N PRO A 154 3.09 17.96 13.39
CA PRO A 154 3.35 19.39 13.63
C PRO A 154 2.57 19.91 14.83
N GLU A 155 3.19 20.74 15.65
CA GLU A 155 2.54 21.30 16.84
C GLU A 155 1.29 22.11 16.48
N GLU A 156 1.32 22.79 15.33
CA GLU A 156 0.20 23.58 14.81
C GLU A 156 -1.01 22.72 14.41
N ALA A 157 -0.80 21.43 14.16
CA ALA A 157 -1.86 20.48 13.84
C ALA A 157 -2.50 19.86 15.09
N LYS A 158 -1.87 20.00 16.27
CA LYS A 158 -2.30 19.37 17.51
C LYS A 158 -3.38 20.18 18.22
N THR A 159 -4.35 19.48 18.78
CA THR A 159 -5.39 20.01 19.68
C THR A 159 -5.64 18.99 20.80
N PRO A 160 -6.19 19.40 21.95
CA PRO A 160 -6.54 18.45 23.01
C PRO A 160 -7.48 17.33 22.56
N GLU A 161 -8.30 17.60 21.54
CA GLU A 161 -9.26 16.63 21.02
C GLU A 161 -8.59 15.60 20.09
N ASN A 162 -7.71 16.04 19.18
CA ASN A 162 -7.09 15.14 18.18
C ASN A 162 -5.82 14.43 18.70
N THR A 163 -5.30 14.82 19.85
CA THR A 163 -4.23 14.11 20.56
C THR A 163 -4.80 13.10 21.58
N ASN A 164 -6.09 13.19 21.92
CA ASN A 164 -6.76 12.18 22.73
C ASN A 164 -7.11 10.96 21.88
N ARG A 165 -6.50 9.81 22.17
CA ARG A 165 -6.62 8.59 21.39
C ARG A 165 -8.06 8.10 21.24
N GLU A 166 -8.83 8.07 22.34
CA GLU A 166 -10.21 7.56 22.33
C GLU A 166 -11.15 8.48 21.52
N ALA A 167 -11.02 9.79 21.70
CA ALA A 167 -11.78 10.77 20.94
C ALA A 167 -11.45 10.71 19.44
N ALA A 168 -10.16 10.63 19.09
CA ALA A 168 -9.69 10.51 17.73
C ALA A 168 -10.19 9.23 17.06
N GLU A 169 -10.14 8.08 17.74
CA GLU A 169 -10.61 6.81 17.20
C GLU A 169 -12.10 6.84 16.86
N LYS A 170 -12.95 7.39 17.73
CA LYS A 170 -14.36 7.58 17.45
C LYS A 170 -14.62 8.46 16.22
N ARG A 171 -13.85 9.54 16.08
CA ARG A 171 -13.98 10.46 14.91
C ARG A 171 -13.51 9.81 13.63
N ILE A 172 -12.42 9.04 13.66
CA ILE A 172 -11.90 8.28 12.51
C ILE A 172 -12.96 7.25 12.07
N GLN A 173 -13.55 6.51 13.00
CA GLN A 173 -14.61 5.55 12.69
C GLN A 173 -15.86 6.22 12.11
N ALA A 174 -16.22 7.40 12.62
CA ALA A 174 -17.37 8.17 12.13
C ALA A 174 -17.22 8.64 10.67
N VAL A 175 -16.01 8.68 10.12
CA VAL A 175 -15.76 8.99 8.69
C VAL A 175 -15.37 7.77 7.87
N GLY A 176 -15.50 6.57 8.44
CA GLY A 176 -15.26 5.29 7.75
C GLY A 176 -13.84 4.75 7.86
N GLY A 177 -12.97 5.34 8.65
CA GLY A 177 -11.66 4.78 8.98
C GLY A 177 -11.75 3.57 9.92
N SER A 178 -10.67 2.78 10.01
CA SER A 178 -10.66 1.54 10.79
C SER A 178 -10.14 1.67 12.23
N GLY A 179 -9.59 2.82 12.59
CA GLY A 179 -8.98 3.10 13.89
C GLY A 179 -7.78 4.01 13.75
N ILE A 180 -6.94 4.11 14.79
CA ILE A 180 -5.71 4.92 14.76
C ILE A 180 -4.68 4.24 13.86
N TYR A 181 -4.35 4.88 12.75
CA TYR A 181 -3.26 4.46 11.87
C TYR A 181 -1.90 4.77 12.51
N PRO A 182 -0.89 3.90 12.37
CA PRO A 182 0.45 4.12 12.94
C PRO A 182 1.25 5.14 12.11
N LEU A 183 0.75 6.36 12.03
CA LEU A 183 1.25 7.48 11.26
C LEU A 183 1.24 8.76 12.10
N ASP A 184 1.93 9.77 11.65
CA ASP A 184 2.02 11.04 12.38
C ASP A 184 0.66 11.75 12.44
N MET A 185 -0.15 11.66 11.35
CA MET A 185 -1.49 12.26 11.31
C MET A 185 -2.51 11.38 10.58
N VAL A 186 -3.79 11.57 10.93
CA VAL A 186 -4.96 11.12 10.16
C VAL A 186 -5.83 12.32 9.85
N VAL A 187 -6.10 12.55 8.57
CA VAL A 187 -6.85 13.70 8.08
C VAL A 187 -8.06 13.23 7.27
N SER A 188 -9.24 13.76 7.54
CA SER A 188 -10.43 13.56 6.72
C SER A 188 -10.55 14.66 5.68
N CYS A 189 -10.68 14.28 4.42
CA CYS A 189 -10.80 15.20 3.29
C CYS A 189 -12.05 14.89 2.47
N ASP A 190 -12.72 15.93 1.99
CA ASP A 190 -13.67 15.82 0.90
C ASP A 190 -12.96 16.02 -0.45
N LEU A 191 -13.60 15.64 -1.56
CA LEU A 191 -13.03 15.81 -2.90
C LEU A 191 -12.61 17.25 -3.20
N SER A 192 -13.37 18.25 -2.73
CA SER A 192 -13.07 19.68 -2.89
C SER A 192 -11.83 20.14 -2.10
N GLY A 193 -11.40 19.36 -1.14
CA GLY A 193 -10.19 19.61 -0.36
C GLY A 193 -8.91 19.12 -1.04
N LEU A 194 -9.00 18.49 -2.22
CA LEU A 194 -7.87 17.95 -2.97
C LEU A 194 -7.64 18.75 -4.23
N SER A 195 -6.39 19.07 -4.52
CA SER A 195 -5.97 19.68 -5.78
C SER A 195 -4.57 19.23 -6.16
N ARG A 196 -4.24 19.39 -7.43
CA ARG A 196 -2.89 19.11 -7.92
C ARG A 196 -1.88 20.05 -7.27
N ALA A 197 -0.75 19.51 -6.85
CA ALA A 197 0.41 20.30 -6.41
C ALA A 197 1.54 20.22 -7.42
N GLU A 198 2.42 21.22 -7.38
CA GLU A 198 3.67 21.16 -8.13
C GLU A 198 4.56 20.05 -7.58
N PRO A 199 5.25 19.30 -8.46
CA PRO A 199 6.17 18.25 -8.02
C PRO A 199 7.25 18.78 -7.08
N PHE A 200 7.52 18.03 -6.02
CA PHE A 200 8.60 18.32 -5.09
C PHE A 200 9.35 17.03 -4.72
N PRO A 201 10.64 17.11 -4.33
CA PRO A 201 11.36 15.97 -3.79
C PRO A 201 10.77 15.61 -2.41
N ALA A 202 9.91 14.60 -2.39
CA ALA A 202 9.34 14.14 -1.12
C ALA A 202 10.44 13.46 -0.28
N PRO A 203 10.55 13.78 1.02
CA PRO A 203 11.56 13.21 1.90
C PRO A 203 11.16 11.80 2.35
N PHE A 204 11.19 10.87 1.38
CA PHE A 204 10.87 9.48 1.63
C PHE A 204 11.89 8.83 2.57
N VAL A 205 11.39 7.91 3.37
CA VAL A 205 12.21 7.03 4.20
C VAL A 205 12.32 5.69 3.49
N THR A 206 13.55 5.25 3.26
CA THR A 206 13.83 3.96 2.62
C THR A 206 14.52 3.05 3.62
N MET A 207 14.06 1.81 3.74
CA MET A 207 14.70 0.76 4.51
C MET A 207 15.15 -0.34 3.56
N SER A 208 16.45 -0.63 3.59
CA SER A 208 17.02 -1.83 2.97
C SER A 208 17.30 -2.86 4.05
N PHE A 209 16.99 -4.14 3.79
CA PHE A 209 17.29 -5.21 4.73
C PHE A 209 17.75 -6.48 4.03
N ASP A 210 18.44 -7.34 4.77
CA ASP A 210 18.94 -8.63 4.34
C ASP A 210 18.88 -9.62 5.52
N LEU A 211 18.68 -10.90 5.23
CA LEU A 211 18.60 -11.98 6.21
C LEU A 211 19.67 -13.03 5.93
N GLU A 212 20.29 -13.53 6.98
CA GLU A 212 21.12 -14.72 6.90
C GLU A 212 20.40 -15.89 7.57
N THR A 213 20.38 -17.03 6.89
CA THR A 213 19.63 -18.21 7.33
C THR A 213 20.50 -19.46 7.35
N SER A 214 20.20 -20.36 8.28
CA SER A 214 20.78 -21.69 8.33
C SER A 214 20.45 -22.47 7.05
N ILE A 215 21.45 -23.10 6.48
CA ILE A 215 21.30 -24.00 5.31
C ILE A 215 20.60 -25.31 5.67
N THR A 216 20.56 -25.66 6.95
CA THR A 216 20.06 -26.96 7.43
C THR A 216 18.55 -26.95 7.62
N ASP A 217 18.01 -25.92 8.25
CA ASP A 217 16.60 -25.86 8.68
C ASP A 217 15.92 -24.53 8.37
N ASN A 218 16.62 -23.65 7.65
CA ASN A 218 16.11 -22.33 7.26
C ASN A 218 15.86 -21.35 8.43
N THR A 219 16.32 -21.63 9.64
CA THR A 219 16.24 -20.71 10.77
C THR A 219 16.94 -19.40 10.45
N ILE A 220 16.34 -18.27 10.81
CA ILE A 220 16.96 -16.95 10.64
C ILE A 220 18.01 -16.76 11.73
N LEU A 221 19.26 -16.60 11.32
CA LEU A 221 20.43 -16.49 12.19
C LEU A 221 20.74 -15.06 12.59
N CYS A 222 20.59 -14.13 11.64
CA CYS A 222 20.71 -12.70 11.87
C CYS A 222 19.98 -11.92 10.77
N ALA A 223 19.79 -10.63 11.02
CA ALA A 223 19.28 -9.67 10.05
C ALA A 223 20.10 -8.39 10.11
N ALA A 224 20.16 -7.67 9.01
CA ALA A 224 20.67 -6.32 8.98
C ALA A 224 19.64 -5.41 8.29
N ALA A 225 19.45 -4.20 8.82
CA ALA A 225 18.67 -3.20 8.16
C ALA A 225 19.41 -1.86 8.12
N VAL A 226 19.29 -1.15 7.02
CA VAL A 226 19.78 0.23 6.85
C VAL A 226 18.60 1.10 6.50
N VAL A 227 18.40 2.15 7.28
CA VAL A 227 17.34 3.14 7.03
C VAL A 227 17.97 4.42 6.57
N ASP A 228 17.58 4.87 5.39
CA ASP A 228 17.95 6.16 4.82
C ASP A 228 16.77 7.13 4.93
N ARG A 229 17.00 8.21 5.65
CA ARG A 229 16.05 9.30 5.78
C ARG A 229 16.65 10.55 5.15
N TYR A 230 16.43 10.70 3.86
CA TYR A 230 16.88 11.87 3.09
C TYR A 230 18.40 12.11 3.20
N GLY A 231 19.19 11.01 3.12
CA GLY A 231 20.66 11.04 3.20
C GLY A 231 21.25 10.80 4.60
N GLU A 232 20.44 10.84 5.65
CA GLU A 232 20.85 10.39 6.98
C GLU A 232 20.61 8.88 7.10
N ARG A 233 21.69 8.12 7.30
CA ARG A 233 21.65 6.65 7.38
C ARG A 233 21.80 6.18 8.82
N LYS A 234 20.98 5.20 9.17
CA LYS A 234 21.08 4.44 10.41
C LYS A 234 21.17 2.95 10.09
N GLU A 235 22.07 2.27 10.75
CA GLU A 235 22.32 0.85 10.60
C GLU A 235 21.79 0.09 11.81
N TYR A 236 21.18 -1.05 11.55
CA TYR A 236 20.58 -1.92 12.55
C TYR A 236 21.09 -3.35 12.34
N PRO A 237 22.26 -3.71 12.92
CA PRO A 237 22.65 -5.10 13.01
C PRO A 237 21.77 -5.81 14.06
N ILE A 238 21.13 -6.90 13.68
CA ILE A 238 20.15 -7.59 14.50
C ILE A 238 20.56 -9.05 14.68
N THR A 239 20.84 -9.42 15.93
CA THR A 239 21.23 -10.76 16.35
C THR A 239 20.40 -11.20 17.57
N GLY A 240 20.42 -12.49 17.89
CA GLY A 240 19.70 -13.07 19.02
C GLY A 240 18.96 -14.36 18.65
N ALA A 241 17.99 -14.75 19.48
CA ALA A 241 17.08 -15.82 19.11
C ALA A 241 16.20 -15.41 17.91
N GLU A 242 15.80 -16.36 17.07
CA GLU A 242 15.04 -16.10 15.84
C GLU A 242 13.79 -15.22 16.06
N THR A 243 13.04 -15.49 17.14
CA THR A 243 11.89 -14.67 17.53
C THR A 243 12.29 -13.22 17.79
N GLU A 244 13.38 -13.01 18.53
CA GLU A 244 13.90 -11.67 18.83
C GLU A 244 14.37 -10.94 17.57
N ILE A 245 14.97 -11.66 16.62
CA ILE A 245 15.41 -11.09 15.33
C ILE A 245 14.20 -10.54 14.57
N LEU A 246 13.13 -11.31 14.41
CA LEU A 246 11.92 -10.89 13.73
C LEU A 246 11.20 -9.73 14.45
N GLU A 247 11.14 -9.79 15.79
CA GLU A 247 10.53 -8.72 16.60
C GLU A 247 11.35 -7.43 16.50
N LYS A 248 12.67 -7.47 16.61
CA LYS A 248 13.55 -6.30 16.47
C LYS A 248 13.48 -5.70 15.08
N LEU A 249 13.48 -6.53 14.03
CA LEU A 249 13.32 -6.05 12.66
C LEU A 249 11.95 -5.39 12.44
N THR A 250 10.89 -5.97 13.00
CA THR A 250 9.55 -5.39 13.00
C THR A 250 9.50 -4.05 13.75
N GLU A 251 10.22 -3.94 14.87
CA GLU A 251 10.30 -2.69 15.64
C GLU A 251 11.05 -1.59 14.85
N VAL A 252 12.09 -1.93 14.09
CA VAL A 252 12.73 -0.97 13.16
C VAL A 252 11.73 -0.43 12.15
N VAL A 253 10.92 -1.31 11.52
CA VAL A 253 9.88 -0.89 10.57
C VAL A 253 8.86 0.05 11.22
N ARG A 254 8.45 -0.22 12.46
CA ARG A 254 7.47 0.60 13.20
C ARG A 254 8.03 1.95 13.64
N THR A 255 9.27 1.96 14.10
CA THR A 255 9.92 3.16 14.66
C THR A 255 10.39 4.11 13.56
N GLU A 256 11.03 3.58 12.53
CA GLU A 256 11.58 4.38 11.43
C GLU A 256 10.54 4.72 10.37
N ASP A 257 9.43 4.00 10.33
CA ASP A 257 8.30 4.24 9.42
C ASP A 257 8.71 4.43 7.95
N PRO A 258 9.41 3.44 7.31
CA PRO A 258 9.85 3.56 5.92
C PRO A 258 8.68 3.59 4.94
N ASP A 259 8.77 4.41 3.90
CA ASP A 259 7.86 4.42 2.75
C ASP A 259 8.17 3.30 1.78
N PHE A 260 9.47 3.05 1.57
CA PHE A 260 10.00 1.99 0.71
C PHE A 260 10.72 0.95 1.56
N ILE A 261 10.43 -0.31 1.28
CA ILE A 261 11.15 -1.45 1.85
C ILE A 261 11.82 -2.17 0.70
N THR A 262 13.15 -2.27 0.74
CA THR A 262 13.96 -2.81 -0.34
C THR A 262 15.00 -3.80 0.16
N GLY A 263 15.64 -4.46 -0.77
CA GLY A 263 16.75 -5.39 -0.59
C GLY A 263 17.02 -6.05 -1.93
N TYR A 264 17.90 -7.00 -1.97
CA TYR A 264 18.26 -7.69 -3.21
C TYR A 264 17.71 -9.11 -3.24
N ASN A 265 16.77 -9.38 -4.14
CA ASN A 265 16.04 -10.65 -4.27
C ASN A 265 15.09 -10.95 -3.09
N ILE A 266 14.63 -9.91 -2.42
CA ILE A 266 13.75 -10.03 -1.24
C ILE A 266 12.42 -10.71 -1.57
N ASP A 267 11.90 -10.55 -2.79
CA ASP A 267 10.65 -11.14 -3.24
C ASP A 267 10.70 -12.67 -3.26
N ASN A 268 11.88 -13.25 -3.56
CA ASN A 268 12.04 -14.69 -3.71
C ASN A 268 12.72 -15.35 -2.51
N PHE A 269 13.40 -14.58 -1.64
CA PHE A 269 14.15 -15.14 -0.52
C PHE A 269 13.70 -14.56 0.82
N ASP A 270 13.98 -13.31 1.14
CA ASP A 270 13.81 -12.75 2.47
C ASP A 270 12.35 -12.70 2.92
N LEU A 271 11.46 -12.13 2.11
CA LEU A 271 10.03 -12.01 2.46
C LEU A 271 9.34 -13.38 2.61
N PRO A 272 9.52 -14.36 1.68
CA PRO A 272 9.02 -15.71 1.87
C PRO A 272 9.57 -16.37 3.13
N ARG A 273 10.86 -16.19 3.42
CA ARG A 273 11.51 -16.78 4.58
C ARG A 273 10.95 -16.20 5.90
N MET A 274 10.82 -14.88 5.94
CA MET A 274 10.21 -14.20 7.09
C MET A 274 8.77 -14.67 7.35
N GLU A 275 7.97 -14.82 6.30
CA GLU A 275 6.58 -15.28 6.44
C GLU A 275 6.54 -16.73 6.97
N GLU A 276 7.31 -17.64 6.36
CA GLU A 276 7.41 -19.04 6.75
C GLU A 276 7.83 -19.19 8.21
N ARG A 277 8.92 -18.51 8.59
CA ARG A 277 9.49 -18.62 9.95
C ARG A 277 8.62 -17.93 11.00
N SER A 278 8.03 -16.79 10.67
CA SER A 278 7.06 -16.13 11.54
C SER A 278 5.83 -17.02 11.80
N GLU A 279 5.31 -17.69 10.78
CA GLU A 279 4.16 -18.58 10.96
C GLU A 279 4.51 -19.79 11.82
N TYR A 280 5.71 -20.37 11.63
CA TYR A 280 6.21 -21.46 12.48
C TYR A 280 6.34 -21.03 13.95
N ILE A 281 7.01 -19.91 14.22
CA ILE A 281 7.21 -19.38 15.58
C ILE A 281 5.87 -19.01 16.24
N ASP A 282 5.01 -18.30 15.53
CA ASP A 282 3.71 -17.85 16.04
C ASP A 282 2.82 -19.08 16.44
N THR A 283 2.98 -20.20 15.75
CA THR A 283 2.24 -21.44 16.01
C THR A 283 2.84 -22.24 17.17
N GLU A 284 4.16 -22.49 17.13
CA GLU A 284 4.85 -23.30 18.15
C GLU A 284 4.89 -22.63 19.52
N SER A 285 4.98 -21.30 19.55
CA SER A 285 5.05 -20.52 20.79
C SER A 285 3.69 -20.09 21.33
N GLU A 286 2.59 -20.48 20.67
CA GLU A 286 1.21 -20.06 21.01
C GLU A 286 1.10 -18.53 21.20
N MET A 287 1.83 -17.76 20.38
CA MET A 287 1.90 -16.31 20.53
C MET A 287 0.54 -15.66 20.26
N ASP A 288 0.15 -14.74 21.14
CA ASP A 288 -1.06 -13.94 20.97
C ASP A 288 -0.98 -12.98 19.76
N ARG A 289 0.23 -12.65 19.31
CA ARG A 289 0.49 -11.70 18.21
C ARG A 289 1.55 -12.25 17.27
N SER A 290 1.41 -11.95 15.98
CA SER A 290 2.44 -12.27 15.00
C SER A 290 3.69 -11.42 15.20
N THR A 291 4.87 -12.03 15.06
CA THR A 291 6.17 -11.35 15.03
C THR A 291 6.29 -10.29 13.94
N LEU A 292 5.50 -10.42 12.85
CA LEU A 292 5.45 -9.46 11.74
C LEU A 292 4.29 -8.44 11.85
N LEU A 293 3.61 -8.38 12.99
CA LEU A 293 2.50 -7.44 13.16
C LEU A 293 3.01 -5.99 13.27
N GLY A 294 2.59 -5.15 12.34
CA GLY A 294 3.00 -3.74 12.27
C GLY A 294 3.93 -3.41 11.10
N TRP A 295 4.19 -4.37 10.21
CA TRP A 295 4.87 -4.08 8.95
C TRP A 295 4.01 -3.18 8.05
N GLY A 296 2.69 -3.31 8.09
CA GLY A 296 1.78 -2.40 7.40
C GLY A 296 1.38 -1.19 8.24
N ARG A 297 1.00 -0.13 7.57
CA ARG A 297 0.50 1.14 8.15
C ARG A 297 -1.02 1.10 8.33
N VAL A 298 -1.52 0.09 9.03
CA VAL A 298 -2.95 -0.08 9.31
C VAL A 298 -3.20 -0.21 10.81
N PRO A 299 -4.39 0.19 11.30
CA PRO A 299 -4.74 -0.02 12.71
C PRO A 299 -4.72 -1.49 13.08
N ILE A 300 -4.20 -1.79 14.25
CA ILE A 300 -4.14 -3.14 14.79
C ILE A 300 -5.31 -3.30 15.75
N ASN A 301 -6.26 -4.14 15.38
CA ASN A 301 -7.42 -4.47 16.22
C ASN A 301 -7.17 -5.80 16.95
N GLU A 302 -7.53 -5.89 18.23
CA GLU A 302 -7.32 -7.10 19.05
C GLU A 302 -8.01 -8.35 18.46
N THR A 303 -9.18 -8.18 17.84
CA THR A 303 -9.92 -9.28 17.21
C THR A 303 -9.25 -9.83 15.95
N GLU A 304 -8.45 -9.02 15.28
CA GLU A 304 -7.77 -9.39 14.04
C GLU A 304 -6.41 -10.04 14.32
N THR A 305 -5.80 -9.77 15.48
CA THR A 305 -4.54 -10.41 15.90
C THR A 305 -4.66 -11.91 16.15
N LYS A 306 -5.88 -12.41 16.46
CA LYS A 306 -6.17 -13.83 16.74
C LYS A 306 -6.53 -14.66 15.50
N ARG A 307 -6.61 -14.07 14.33
CA ARG A 307 -7.02 -14.75 13.09
C ARG A 307 -5.84 -15.02 12.18
N GLY A 308 -5.14 -16.13 12.34
CA GLY A 308 -4.19 -16.68 11.36
C GLY A 308 -3.28 -15.67 10.62
N TRP A 309 -2.63 -16.10 9.59
CA TRP A 309 -1.62 -15.36 8.83
C TRP A 309 -2.11 -14.13 8.03
N ARG A 310 -3.43 -13.95 7.82
CA ARG A 310 -4.02 -12.76 7.16
C ARG A 310 -4.29 -11.60 8.12
N LYS A 311 -3.51 -11.48 9.18
CA LYS A 311 -3.65 -10.39 10.15
C LYS A 311 -3.33 -9.04 9.50
N PRO A 312 -4.08 -7.96 9.81
CA PRO A 312 -3.76 -6.63 9.34
C PRO A 312 -2.33 -6.22 9.67
N GLY A 313 -1.67 -5.62 8.71
CA GLY A 313 -0.30 -5.15 8.89
C GLY A 313 0.79 -6.18 8.65
N ARG A 314 0.47 -7.45 8.39
CA ARG A 314 1.44 -8.44 7.92
C ARG A 314 1.87 -8.19 6.48
N ILE A 315 3.02 -8.79 6.15
CA ILE A 315 3.41 -9.05 4.77
C ILE A 315 2.51 -10.15 4.22
N PHE A 316 1.95 -9.98 3.03
CA PHE A 316 1.27 -11.05 2.33
C PHE A 316 1.62 -11.06 0.84
N PRO A 317 1.71 -12.26 0.23
CA PRO A 317 1.99 -12.37 -1.18
C PRO A 317 0.84 -11.81 -2.01
N ASN A 318 1.17 -11.07 -3.06
CA ASN A 318 0.20 -10.80 -4.10
C ASN A 318 -0.02 -12.09 -4.90
N ARG A 319 -1.23 -12.62 -4.86
CA ARG A 319 -1.59 -13.91 -5.49
C ARG A 319 -1.70 -13.87 -7.00
N GLU A 320 -1.62 -12.71 -7.62
CA GLU A 320 -1.75 -12.54 -9.06
C GLU A 320 -0.38 -12.62 -9.74
N GLN A 321 -0.10 -13.77 -10.32
CA GLN A 321 0.87 -14.06 -11.40
C GLN A 321 2.37 -13.93 -11.16
N ASN A 322 2.91 -13.07 -10.28
CA ASN A 322 4.35 -12.78 -10.26
C ASN A 322 5.04 -12.76 -8.88
N ARG A 323 4.53 -13.39 -7.84
CA ARG A 323 5.17 -13.42 -6.50
C ARG A 323 5.56 -12.03 -5.96
N THR A 324 4.85 -10.99 -6.35
CA THR A 324 5.04 -9.66 -5.79
C THR A 324 4.41 -9.58 -4.40
N TRP A 325 5.07 -8.88 -3.51
CA TRP A 325 4.61 -8.70 -2.14
C TRP A 325 3.88 -7.37 -1.99
N THR A 326 2.88 -7.35 -1.12
CA THR A 326 2.19 -6.12 -0.73
C THR A 326 2.32 -5.92 0.76
N ILE A 327 2.71 -4.72 1.16
CA ILE A 327 2.76 -4.26 2.54
C ILE A 327 1.87 -3.03 2.61
N LYS A 328 0.78 -3.10 3.35
CA LYS A 328 -0.22 -2.02 3.38
C LYS A 328 0.41 -0.67 3.74
N GLY A 329 0.23 0.32 2.85
CA GLY A 329 0.73 1.67 3.03
C GLY A 329 2.23 1.87 2.80
N ARG A 330 2.96 0.83 2.37
CA ARG A 330 4.37 0.88 2.01
C ARG A 330 4.59 0.27 0.63
N ILE A 331 5.71 0.57 0.02
CA ILE A 331 6.08 0.05 -1.30
C ILE A 331 7.26 -0.90 -1.13
N PRO A 332 7.08 -2.22 -1.24
CA PRO A 332 8.19 -3.15 -1.39
C PRO A 332 8.82 -3.00 -2.78
N LEU A 333 10.14 -2.88 -2.82
CA LEU A 333 10.93 -2.70 -4.05
C LEU A 333 12.11 -3.68 -4.03
N ASP A 334 12.03 -4.72 -4.82
CA ASP A 334 13.17 -5.64 -4.98
C ASP A 334 14.20 -5.08 -5.97
N ALA A 335 15.38 -4.76 -5.47
CA ALA A 335 16.49 -4.23 -6.27
C ALA A 335 16.97 -5.21 -7.36
N TRP A 336 16.78 -6.53 -7.18
CA TRP A 336 17.09 -7.51 -8.20
C TRP A 336 16.27 -7.32 -9.48
N TRP A 337 14.95 -7.06 -9.34
CA TRP A 337 14.11 -6.77 -10.49
C TRP A 337 14.54 -5.49 -11.22
N GLN A 338 14.93 -4.46 -10.46
CA GLN A 338 15.40 -3.20 -11.02
C GLN A 338 16.72 -3.40 -11.78
N ALA A 339 17.67 -4.11 -11.19
CA ALA A 339 18.94 -4.45 -11.83
C ALA A 339 18.72 -5.25 -13.12
N ARG A 340 17.85 -6.26 -13.09
CA ARG A 340 17.53 -7.11 -14.23
C ARG A 340 16.90 -6.33 -15.39
N GLN A 341 15.97 -5.44 -15.11
CA GLN A 341 15.28 -4.66 -16.13
C GLN A 341 16.14 -3.54 -16.71
N THR A 342 16.92 -2.86 -15.87
CA THR A 342 17.64 -1.65 -16.23
C THR A 342 19.04 -1.97 -16.75
N LEU A 343 19.81 -2.80 -16.04
CA LEU A 343 21.21 -3.10 -16.35
C LEU A 343 21.36 -4.30 -17.28
N ARG A 344 20.40 -5.25 -17.24
CA ARG A 344 20.46 -6.52 -17.99
C ARG A 344 21.82 -7.23 -17.84
N PRO A 345 22.27 -7.47 -16.60
CA PRO A 345 23.61 -7.97 -16.33
C PRO A 345 23.77 -9.41 -16.85
N GLN A 346 25.00 -9.81 -17.19
CA GLN A 346 25.28 -11.18 -17.60
C GLN A 346 25.09 -12.20 -16.45
N ARG A 347 25.29 -11.75 -15.21
CA ARG A 347 24.99 -12.51 -13.99
C ARG A 347 24.17 -11.65 -13.05
N GLU A 348 23.14 -12.22 -12.47
CA GLU A 348 22.16 -11.51 -11.65
C GLU A 348 22.50 -11.56 -10.14
N SER A 349 23.69 -11.99 -9.75
CA SER A 349 24.11 -11.97 -8.34
C SER A 349 24.42 -10.55 -7.88
N LEU A 350 24.09 -10.22 -6.61
CA LEU A 350 24.40 -8.92 -6.03
C LEU A 350 25.87 -8.55 -6.18
N ARG A 351 26.78 -9.50 -5.96
CA ARG A 351 28.22 -9.31 -6.16
C ARG A 351 28.55 -8.82 -7.57
N TYR A 352 28.02 -9.49 -8.60
CA TYR A 352 28.31 -9.12 -9.98
C TYR A 352 27.72 -7.73 -10.31
N VAL A 353 26.51 -7.46 -9.84
CA VAL A 353 25.83 -6.18 -10.08
C VAL A 353 26.54 -5.04 -9.33
N SER A 354 26.99 -5.24 -8.09
CA SER A 354 27.76 -4.23 -7.36
C SER A 354 29.11 -3.92 -8.03
N GLN A 355 29.82 -4.95 -8.51
CA GLN A 355 31.05 -4.75 -9.28
C GLN A 355 30.81 -4.01 -10.62
N LEU A 356 29.67 -4.23 -11.25
CA LEU A 356 29.30 -3.52 -12.48
C LEU A 356 28.98 -2.04 -12.23
N LEU A 357 28.32 -1.73 -11.10
CA LEU A 357 27.93 -0.38 -10.73
C LEU A 357 29.08 0.44 -10.15
N TRP A 358 29.94 -0.21 -9.36
CA TRP A 358 31.05 0.43 -8.61
C TRP A 358 32.36 -0.36 -8.84
N PRO A 359 32.90 -0.37 -10.06
CA PRO A 359 34.07 -1.18 -10.39
C PRO A 359 35.33 -0.77 -9.65
N ASP A 360 35.46 0.50 -9.29
CA ASP A 360 36.63 1.09 -8.66
C ASP A 360 36.46 1.32 -7.15
N ASP A 361 35.34 0.88 -6.56
CA ASP A 361 35.01 1.11 -5.15
C ASP A 361 34.82 -0.22 -4.43
N GLU A 362 35.88 -0.68 -3.74
CA GLU A 362 35.87 -1.96 -3.03
C GLU A 362 34.90 -1.97 -1.84
N GLU A 363 34.65 -0.83 -1.20
CA GLU A 363 33.72 -0.73 -0.07
C GLU A 363 32.26 -0.95 -0.49
N MET A 364 31.94 -0.59 -1.74
CA MET A 364 30.60 -0.79 -2.32
C MET A 364 30.40 -2.16 -2.93
N GLN A 365 31.42 -3.01 -2.95
CA GLN A 365 31.35 -4.37 -3.50
C GLN A 365 31.05 -5.37 -2.40
N LYS A 366 30.12 -6.28 -2.65
CA LYS A 366 29.80 -7.36 -1.73
C LYS A 366 31.00 -8.31 -1.60
N MET A 367 31.47 -8.55 -0.37
CA MET A 367 32.45 -9.59 -0.07
C MET A 367 31.78 -10.98 -0.08
N ASP A 368 32.53 -11.99 -0.51
CA ASP A 368 32.06 -13.37 -0.39
C ASP A 368 32.23 -13.85 1.06
N ILE A 369 31.14 -14.28 1.63
CA ILE A 369 31.09 -15.03 2.86
C ILE A 369 30.76 -16.49 2.48
N ASP A 370 31.49 -17.46 3.01
CA ASP A 370 31.20 -18.86 2.79
C ASP A 370 29.94 -19.25 3.57
N ALA A 371 28.81 -19.31 2.86
CA ALA A 371 27.52 -19.63 3.46
C ALA A 371 27.49 -20.96 4.22
N SER A 372 28.41 -21.91 3.87
CA SER A 372 28.53 -23.18 4.58
C SER A 372 29.13 -23.05 5.98
N LYS A 373 29.77 -21.92 6.28
CA LYS A 373 30.41 -21.63 7.58
C LYS A 373 29.61 -20.62 8.40
N MET A 374 28.50 -20.11 7.88
CA MET A 374 27.73 -19.06 8.52
C MET A 374 27.30 -19.46 9.94
N ASP A 375 26.82 -20.70 10.12
CA ASP A 375 26.41 -21.24 11.42
C ASP A 375 27.59 -21.29 12.43
N GLU A 376 28.81 -21.58 11.95
CA GLU A 376 30.01 -21.61 12.79
C GLU A 376 30.55 -20.22 13.07
N GLU A 377 30.62 -19.35 12.05
CA GLU A 377 31.16 -17.99 12.18
C GLU A 377 30.28 -17.11 13.07
N LEU A 378 28.94 -17.20 12.94
CA LEU A 378 28.00 -16.48 13.82
C LEU A 378 28.03 -17.01 15.26
N SER A 379 28.28 -18.29 15.47
CA SER A 379 28.47 -18.85 16.83
C SER A 379 29.68 -18.28 17.54
N LEU A 380 30.71 -17.86 16.80
CA LEU A 380 31.94 -17.24 17.34
C LEU A 380 31.76 -15.75 17.68
N ILE A 381 30.80 -15.06 17.06
CA ILE A 381 30.48 -13.66 17.35
C ILE A 381 29.70 -13.52 18.67
N HIS A 382 29.08 -14.59 19.15
CA HIS A 382 28.34 -14.63 20.42
C HIS A 382 29.19 -14.97 21.65
N ILE A 383 30.52 -15.13 21.51
CA ILE A 383 31.47 -15.25 22.59
C ILE A 383 32.18 -13.91 22.81
#